data_93c6ae8e8c0d88aecdb641c4518df7d4
#
_entry.id   93c6ae8e8c0d88aecdb641c4518df7d4
#
_cell.length_a   1.000
_cell.length_b   1.000
_cell.length_c   1.000
_cell.angle_alpha   90.00
_cell.angle_beta   90.00
_cell.angle_gamma   90.00
#
_symmetry.space_group_name_H-M   'P 1'
#
loop_
_entity.id
_entity.type
_entity.pdbx_description
1 polymer ?
#
loop_
_entity_poly.entity_id
_entity_poly.type
_entity_poly.pdbx_seq_one_letter_code
_entity_poly.pdbx_strand_id
1 'polypeptide(L)'
;MVELQAAHGFLKAEVRRESYRGDTVVVKDYGVYAGTWLAPAARYLMRREARMLQRLRHWQHAPDFAGYRGRYAFAMASIDGQSINQARASGHLLGFSAVLQVLDGLHRQGIVHNDIRGSNLLIDGDGRLILIDYASAVRIPCRRLLAPLFRRLRCLEIASALKFQKKLNGRPLTATQRRLLVKSCWFDAFQRGWKAVVLPLLRRS
;
A
#
# COMPACT_ATOMS: atom_id res chain seq x y z
N MET A 1 -8.63 10.94 20.36
CA MET A 1 -7.43 10.48 19.64
C MET A 1 -7.20 9.02 20.00
N VAL A 2 -7.12 8.13 19.04
CA VAL A 2 -6.86 6.69 19.24
C VAL A 2 -5.64 6.33 18.41
N GLU A 3 -4.61 5.77 19.06
CA GLU A 3 -3.42 5.26 18.39
C GLU A 3 -3.76 3.93 17.68
N LEU A 4 -3.46 3.85 16.38
CA LEU A 4 -3.67 2.66 15.56
C LEU A 4 -2.38 1.85 15.38
N GLN A 5 -1.23 2.52 15.33
CA GLN A 5 0.07 1.91 15.17
C GLN A 5 1.17 2.83 15.72
N ALA A 6 1.98 2.33 16.62
CA ALA A 6 3.20 3.00 17.06
C ALA A 6 4.30 2.96 16.00
N ALA A 7 5.22 3.93 16.02
CA ALA A 7 6.35 4.04 15.10
C ALA A 7 7.44 2.99 15.42
N HIS A 8 7.13 1.69 15.32
CA HIS A 8 8.10 0.63 15.53
C HIS A 8 8.79 0.24 14.22
N GLY A 9 10.10 0.51 14.11
CA GLY A 9 10.95 0.14 12.98
C GLY A 9 11.52 1.35 12.22
N PHE A 10 12.40 1.07 11.26
CA PHE A 10 13.14 2.08 10.52
C PHE A 10 12.21 2.86 9.58
N LEU A 11 12.16 4.19 9.73
CA LEU A 11 11.39 5.14 8.92
C LEU A 11 9.87 4.80 8.81
N LYS A 12 9.26 4.32 9.91
CA LYS A 12 7.81 4.11 10.00
C LYS A 12 7.12 5.30 10.64
N ALA A 13 5.94 5.63 10.12
CA ALA A 13 5.08 6.64 10.72
C ALA A 13 4.35 6.07 11.95
N GLU A 14 4.09 6.92 12.91
CA GLU A 14 3.01 6.73 13.87
C GLU A 14 1.67 6.96 13.15
N VAL A 15 0.70 6.09 13.39
CA VAL A 15 -0.63 6.19 12.76
C VAL A 15 -1.66 6.33 13.86
N ARG A 16 -2.42 7.43 13.83
CA ARG A 16 -3.47 7.71 14.81
C ARG A 16 -4.76 8.16 14.14
N ARG A 17 -5.87 7.91 14.78
CA ARG A 17 -7.19 8.38 14.37
C ARG A 17 -7.57 9.61 15.18
N GLU A 18 -8.00 10.67 14.50
CA GLU A 18 -8.39 11.94 15.09
C GLU A 18 -9.73 12.44 14.52
N SER A 19 -10.46 13.24 15.30
CA SER A 19 -11.58 14.03 14.77
C SER A 19 -11.05 15.36 14.27
N TYR A 20 -11.43 15.74 13.06
CA TYR A 20 -11.04 16.99 12.45
C TYR A 20 -12.21 17.59 11.65
N ARG A 21 -12.67 18.80 12.06
CA ARG A 21 -13.80 19.52 11.45
C ARG A 21 -15.09 18.69 11.36
N GLY A 22 -15.33 17.82 12.34
CA GLY A 22 -16.50 16.93 12.37
C GLY A 22 -16.27 15.57 11.70
N ASP A 23 -15.24 15.42 10.88
CA ASP A 23 -14.90 14.17 10.20
C ASP A 23 -13.85 13.38 10.97
N THR A 24 -13.86 12.07 10.81
CA THR A 24 -12.79 11.21 11.34
C THR A 24 -11.69 11.08 10.28
N VAL A 25 -10.45 11.38 10.68
CA VAL A 25 -9.28 11.30 9.83
C VAL A 25 -8.22 10.38 10.42
N VAL A 26 -7.42 9.77 9.57
CA VAL A 26 -6.22 9.04 9.95
C VAL A 26 -5.01 9.93 9.66
N VAL A 27 -4.19 10.16 10.69
CA VAL A 27 -2.96 10.94 10.61
C VAL A 27 -1.78 10.00 10.60
N LYS A 28 -0.89 10.14 9.61
CA LYS A 28 0.43 9.50 9.56
C LYS A 28 1.48 10.54 9.94
N ASP A 29 2.15 10.32 11.06
CA ASP A 29 3.11 11.24 11.66
C ASP A 29 4.51 10.63 11.69
N TYR A 30 5.47 11.33 11.08
CA TYR A 30 6.89 11.02 11.08
C TYR A 30 7.66 11.94 12.03
N GLY A 31 6.97 12.64 12.94
CA GLY A 31 7.55 13.62 13.86
C GLY A 31 8.63 13.05 14.79
N VAL A 32 8.59 11.76 15.08
CA VAL A 32 9.60 11.05 15.86
C VAL A 32 11.03 11.18 15.26
N TYR A 33 11.12 11.46 13.95
CA TYR A 33 12.40 11.68 13.26
C TYR A 33 12.82 13.15 13.21
N ALA A 34 12.03 14.09 13.76
CA ALA A 34 12.36 15.49 13.80
C ALA A 34 13.66 15.70 14.64
N GLY A 35 14.58 16.51 14.12
CA GLY A 35 15.87 16.73 14.78
C GLY A 35 16.90 15.61 14.62
N THR A 36 16.56 14.48 14.00
CA THR A 36 17.50 13.40 13.70
C THR A 36 18.08 13.53 12.28
N TRP A 37 19.18 12.82 12.00
CA TRP A 37 19.75 12.73 10.66
C TRP A 37 18.80 12.07 9.63
N LEU A 38 17.79 11.33 10.09
CA LEU A 38 16.74 10.74 9.27
C LEU A 38 15.63 11.72 8.87
N ALA A 39 15.59 12.92 9.45
CA ALA A 39 14.53 13.91 9.20
C ALA A 39 14.29 14.23 7.71
N PRO A 40 15.31 14.40 6.85
CA PRO A 40 15.10 14.63 5.42
C PRO A 40 14.41 13.43 4.73
N ALA A 41 14.83 12.21 5.05
CA ALA A 41 14.27 10.98 4.50
C ALA A 41 12.82 10.79 4.96
N ALA A 42 12.52 10.99 6.24
CA ALA A 42 11.17 10.92 6.79
C ALA A 42 10.21 11.90 6.11
N ARG A 43 10.65 13.17 5.92
CA ARG A 43 9.87 14.18 5.20
C ARG A 43 9.66 13.82 3.73
N TYR A 44 10.66 13.26 3.08
CA TYR A 44 10.55 12.80 1.70
C TYR A 44 9.50 11.70 1.56
N LEU A 45 9.55 10.67 2.43
CA LEU A 45 8.59 9.56 2.43
C LEU A 45 7.16 10.04 2.71
N MET A 46 6.99 10.88 3.74
CA MET A 46 5.72 11.50 4.07
C MET A 46 5.13 12.27 2.87
N ARG A 47 5.90 13.15 2.25
CA ARG A 47 5.46 13.94 1.10
C ARG A 47 5.20 13.09 -0.14
N ARG A 48 5.95 12.01 -0.32
CA ARG A 48 5.77 11.07 -1.42
C ARG A 48 4.42 10.36 -1.32
N GLU A 49 4.08 9.84 -0.13
CA GLU A 49 2.80 9.20 0.12
C GLU A 49 1.63 10.18 0.01
N ALA A 50 1.74 11.35 0.64
CA ALA A 50 0.74 12.42 0.55
C ALA A 50 0.46 12.83 -0.91
N ARG A 51 1.52 13.02 -1.74
CA ARG A 51 1.36 13.32 -3.16
C ARG A 51 0.71 12.18 -3.95
N MET A 52 0.90 10.94 -3.53
CA MET A 52 0.23 9.80 -4.15
C MET A 52 -1.28 9.86 -3.91
N LEU A 53 -1.71 10.10 -2.66
CA LEU A 53 -3.12 10.28 -2.31
C LEU A 53 -3.74 11.50 -3.03
N GLN A 54 -3.03 12.63 -3.09
CA GLN A 54 -3.49 13.80 -3.85
C GLN A 54 -3.77 13.50 -5.32
N ARG A 55 -2.99 12.64 -5.95
CA ARG A 55 -3.22 12.21 -7.34
C ARG A 55 -4.42 11.28 -7.48
N LEU A 56 -4.70 10.50 -6.44
CA LEU A 56 -5.79 9.54 -6.39
C LEU A 56 -7.11 10.14 -5.87
N ARG A 57 -7.17 11.45 -5.61
CA ARG A 57 -8.31 12.16 -4.99
C ARG A 57 -9.70 11.93 -5.61
N HIS A 58 -9.74 11.47 -6.87
CA HIS A 58 -10.99 11.15 -7.58
C HIS A 58 -11.18 9.66 -7.80
N TRP A 59 -10.35 8.85 -7.19
CA TRP A 59 -10.41 7.41 -7.35
C TRP A 59 -11.01 6.78 -6.09
N GLN A 60 -12.25 6.30 -6.25
CA GLN A 60 -13.07 5.77 -5.15
C GLN A 60 -12.46 4.60 -4.34
N HIS A 61 -11.34 4.04 -4.78
CA HIS A 61 -10.65 2.94 -4.11
C HIS A 61 -9.39 3.39 -3.33
N ALA A 62 -9.26 4.68 -3.04
CA ALA A 62 -8.21 5.23 -2.18
C ALA A 62 -8.81 6.19 -1.16
N PRO A 63 -8.21 6.33 0.05
CA PRO A 63 -8.61 7.37 0.99
C PRO A 63 -8.37 8.77 0.42
N ASP A 64 -9.28 9.70 0.68
CA ASP A 64 -9.10 11.09 0.31
C ASP A 64 -8.00 11.74 1.15
N PHE A 65 -7.16 12.54 0.51
CA PHE A 65 -6.16 13.34 1.18
C PHE A 65 -6.82 14.51 1.92
N ALA A 66 -6.69 14.55 3.25
CA ALA A 66 -7.30 15.55 4.13
C ALA A 66 -6.34 16.68 4.55
N GLY A 67 -5.15 16.74 3.94
CA GLY A 67 -4.22 17.85 4.15
C GLY A 67 -2.96 17.47 4.94
N TYR A 68 -1.98 18.38 4.90
CA TYR A 68 -0.77 18.25 5.73
C TYR A 68 -1.06 18.66 7.18
N ARG A 69 -0.34 18.05 8.11
CA ARG A 69 -0.34 18.36 9.55
C ARG A 69 1.07 18.74 9.98
N GLY A 70 1.49 19.97 9.63
CA GLY A 70 2.85 20.44 9.87
C GLY A 70 3.89 19.85 8.91
N ARG A 71 5.15 19.78 9.36
CA ARG A 71 6.31 19.44 8.50
C ARG A 71 6.49 17.94 8.29
N TYR A 72 5.95 17.10 9.18
CA TYR A 72 6.24 15.67 9.26
C TYR A 72 5.02 14.79 9.22
N ALA A 73 3.81 15.35 9.14
CA ALA A 73 2.58 14.58 9.16
C ALA A 73 1.61 15.00 8.06
N PHE A 74 0.74 14.07 7.68
CA PHE A 74 -0.42 14.33 6.82
C PHE A 74 -1.62 13.53 7.31
N ALA A 75 -2.81 14.00 6.93
CA ALA A 75 -4.08 13.36 7.21
C ALA A 75 -4.74 12.84 5.94
N MET A 76 -5.49 11.77 6.08
CA MET A 76 -6.35 11.19 5.06
C MET A 76 -7.70 10.80 5.68
N ALA A 77 -8.74 10.68 4.87
CA ALA A 77 -10.04 10.23 5.31
C ALA A 77 -9.93 8.87 6.03
N SER A 78 -10.60 8.74 7.18
CA SER A 78 -10.73 7.45 7.84
C SER A 78 -11.73 6.59 7.06
N ILE A 79 -11.33 5.38 6.71
CA ILE A 79 -12.24 4.42 6.12
C ILE A 79 -12.88 3.61 7.25
N ASP A 80 -14.19 3.69 7.34
CA ASP A 80 -14.96 2.84 8.24
C ASP A 80 -15.25 1.52 7.53
N GLY A 81 -14.45 0.50 7.88
CA GLY A 81 -14.47 -0.76 7.18
C GLY A 81 -13.57 -1.81 7.82
N GLN A 82 -13.65 -3.03 7.31
CA GLN A 82 -12.86 -4.17 7.76
C GLN A 82 -11.75 -4.48 6.77
N SER A 83 -10.57 -4.85 7.27
CA SER A 83 -9.55 -5.43 6.40
C SER A 83 -10.04 -6.76 5.81
N ILE A 84 -9.57 -7.10 4.61
CA ILE A 84 -9.92 -8.40 4.01
C ILE A 84 -9.56 -9.56 4.94
N ASN A 85 -8.50 -9.44 5.75
CA ASN A 85 -8.15 -10.47 6.73
C ASN A 85 -9.24 -10.64 7.81
N GLN A 86 -9.81 -9.53 8.30
CA GLN A 86 -10.92 -9.54 9.27
C GLN A 86 -12.21 -10.04 8.63
N ALA A 87 -12.57 -9.54 7.46
CA ALA A 87 -13.75 -9.97 6.71
C ALA A 87 -13.75 -11.49 6.44
N ARG A 88 -12.57 -12.04 6.11
CA ARG A 88 -12.40 -13.49 5.97
C ARG A 88 -12.64 -14.23 7.27
N ALA A 89 -12.12 -13.73 8.39
CA ALA A 89 -12.34 -14.35 9.70
C ALA A 89 -13.83 -14.37 10.08
N SER A 90 -14.60 -13.39 9.58
CA SER A 90 -16.07 -13.29 9.74
C SER A 90 -16.85 -14.08 8.67
N GLY A 91 -16.18 -14.88 7.83
CA GLY A 91 -16.85 -15.70 6.80
C GLY A 91 -17.22 -14.97 5.51
N HIS A 92 -16.86 -13.69 5.36
CA HIS A 92 -17.11 -12.94 4.12
C HIS A 92 -16.12 -13.38 3.02
N LEU A 93 -16.67 -13.94 1.95
CA LEU A 93 -15.88 -14.36 0.78
C LEU A 93 -15.87 -13.23 -0.25
N LEU A 94 -14.71 -12.61 -0.40
CA LEU A 94 -14.49 -11.62 -1.46
C LEU A 94 -14.03 -12.31 -2.74
N GLY A 95 -14.64 -11.93 -3.87
CA GLY A 95 -14.22 -12.41 -5.17
C GLY A 95 -12.85 -11.81 -5.53
N PHE A 96 -11.91 -12.64 -5.92
CA PHE A 96 -10.58 -12.18 -6.37
C PHE A 96 -10.66 -11.22 -7.57
N SER A 97 -11.69 -11.33 -8.40
CA SER A 97 -11.98 -10.41 -9.51
C SER A 97 -12.07 -8.94 -9.04
N ALA A 98 -12.67 -8.69 -7.88
CA ALA A 98 -12.78 -7.34 -7.33
C ALA A 98 -11.39 -6.74 -7.00
N VAL A 99 -10.49 -7.54 -6.42
CA VAL A 99 -9.10 -7.10 -6.17
C VAL A 99 -8.37 -6.80 -7.48
N LEU A 100 -8.54 -7.64 -8.51
CA LEU A 100 -7.92 -7.39 -9.83
C LEU A 100 -8.48 -6.13 -10.50
N GLN A 101 -9.77 -5.84 -10.36
CA GLN A 101 -10.37 -4.61 -10.90
C GLN A 101 -9.78 -3.35 -10.25
N VAL A 102 -9.62 -3.37 -8.92
CA VAL A 102 -8.97 -2.27 -8.18
C VAL A 102 -7.54 -2.08 -8.65
N LEU A 103 -6.75 -3.15 -8.77
CA LEU A 103 -5.38 -3.09 -9.25
C LEU A 103 -5.29 -2.60 -10.71
N ASP A 104 -6.17 -3.05 -11.58
CA ASP A 104 -6.21 -2.60 -12.98
C ASP A 104 -6.54 -1.10 -13.06
N GLY A 105 -7.50 -0.62 -12.28
CA GLY A 105 -7.82 0.80 -12.15
C GLY A 105 -6.63 1.64 -11.71
N LEU A 106 -5.85 1.16 -10.73
CA LEU A 106 -4.62 1.81 -10.26
C LEU A 106 -3.54 1.82 -11.35
N HIS A 107 -3.35 0.68 -12.01
CA HIS A 107 -2.37 0.53 -13.10
C HIS A 107 -2.69 1.42 -14.30
N ARG A 108 -3.98 1.65 -14.63
CA ARG A 108 -4.38 2.61 -15.68
C ARG A 108 -3.92 4.03 -15.38
N GLN A 109 -3.81 4.40 -14.11
CA GLN A 109 -3.27 5.68 -13.68
C GLN A 109 -1.73 5.73 -13.68
N GLY A 110 -1.07 4.64 -14.07
CA GLY A 110 0.38 4.52 -14.10
C GLY A 110 1.01 4.34 -12.72
N ILE A 111 0.25 3.85 -11.75
CA ILE A 111 0.68 3.64 -10.38
C ILE A 111 0.71 2.13 -10.10
N VAL A 112 1.75 1.68 -9.39
CA VAL A 112 1.90 0.35 -8.83
C VAL A 112 2.04 0.48 -7.32
N HIS A 113 1.29 -0.26 -6.55
CA HIS A 113 1.25 -0.12 -5.09
C HIS A 113 2.45 -0.75 -4.39
N ASN A 114 2.95 -1.88 -4.91
CA ASN A 114 4.09 -2.68 -4.41
C ASN A 114 3.94 -3.31 -3.02
N ASP A 115 2.79 -3.18 -2.38
CA ASP A 115 2.55 -3.79 -1.05
C ASP A 115 1.11 -4.29 -0.91
N ILE A 116 0.69 -5.18 -1.84
CA ILE A 116 -0.64 -5.77 -1.80
C ILE A 116 -0.70 -6.86 -0.74
N ARG A 117 -1.41 -6.55 0.34
CA ARG A 117 -1.67 -7.43 1.48
C ARG A 117 -3.11 -7.29 1.94
N GLY A 118 -3.64 -8.31 2.62
CA GLY A 118 -4.99 -8.28 3.13
C GLY A 118 -5.24 -7.24 4.23
N SER A 119 -4.17 -6.77 4.89
CA SER A 119 -4.23 -5.64 5.82
C SER A 119 -4.34 -4.28 5.12
N ASN A 120 -3.90 -4.19 3.86
CA ASN A 120 -3.88 -2.95 3.08
C ASN A 120 -5.08 -2.82 2.13
N LEU A 121 -6.00 -3.78 2.19
CA LEU A 121 -7.26 -3.78 1.47
C LEU A 121 -8.40 -3.78 2.49
N LEU A 122 -9.19 -2.71 2.50
CA LEU A 122 -10.37 -2.57 3.34
C LEU A 122 -11.63 -2.76 2.52
N ILE A 123 -12.67 -3.28 3.14
CA ILE A 123 -14.03 -3.30 2.63
C ILE A 123 -14.79 -2.28 3.45
N ASP A 124 -15.30 -1.24 2.81
CA ASP A 124 -16.13 -0.21 3.47
C ASP A 124 -17.56 -0.71 3.71
N GLY A 125 -18.39 0.13 4.35
CA GLY A 125 -19.78 -0.18 4.66
C GLY A 125 -20.65 -0.44 3.42
N ASP A 126 -20.26 0.07 2.25
CA ASP A 126 -20.95 -0.14 0.96
C ASP A 126 -20.42 -1.38 0.21
N GLY A 127 -19.50 -2.13 0.79
CA GLY A 127 -18.88 -3.30 0.17
C GLY A 127 -17.80 -2.97 -0.86
N ARG A 128 -17.35 -1.69 -0.96
CA ARG A 128 -16.29 -1.29 -1.88
C ARG A 128 -14.92 -1.62 -1.31
N LEU A 129 -14.00 -2.05 -2.19
CA LEU A 129 -12.61 -2.25 -1.83
C LEU A 129 -11.84 -0.93 -1.86
N ILE A 130 -11.24 -0.60 -0.73
CA ILE A 130 -10.36 0.57 -0.58
C ILE A 130 -8.94 0.09 -0.34
N LEU A 131 -8.00 0.57 -1.13
CA LEU A 131 -6.58 0.29 -0.99
C LEU A 131 -5.92 1.38 -0.16
N ILE A 132 -5.23 0.99 0.91
CA ILE A 132 -4.56 1.90 1.85
C ILE A 132 -3.05 1.66 1.88
N ASP A 133 -2.30 2.58 2.50
CA ASP A 133 -0.84 2.51 2.70
C ASP A 133 -0.02 2.58 1.41
N TYR A 134 0.02 3.76 0.82
CA TYR A 134 0.75 4.06 -0.42
C TYR A 134 2.25 4.38 -0.21
N ALA A 135 2.82 4.07 0.97
CA ALA A 135 4.22 4.34 1.28
C ALA A 135 5.20 3.67 0.28
N SER A 136 4.86 2.48 -0.23
CA SER A 136 5.66 1.74 -1.22
C SER A 136 5.27 2.02 -2.67
N ALA A 137 4.20 2.79 -2.91
CA ALA A 137 3.67 3.00 -4.24
C ALA A 137 4.64 3.75 -5.16
N VAL A 138 4.69 3.36 -6.43
CA VAL A 138 5.54 3.98 -7.46
C VAL A 138 4.67 4.43 -8.62
N ARG A 139 4.85 5.69 -9.03
CA ARG A 139 4.28 6.22 -10.27
C ARG A 139 5.31 6.17 -11.38
N ILE A 140 4.90 5.68 -12.53
CA ILE A 140 5.72 5.65 -13.74
C ILE A 140 5.16 6.70 -14.73
N PRO A 141 5.77 7.88 -14.81
CA PRO A 141 5.20 9.00 -15.56
C PRO A 141 5.26 8.77 -17.08
N CYS A 142 6.32 8.11 -17.56
CA CYS A 142 6.54 7.90 -18.98
C CYS A 142 6.35 6.43 -19.36
N ARG A 143 5.08 5.99 -19.45
CA ARG A 143 4.74 4.58 -19.71
C ARG A 143 5.30 4.03 -21.03
N ARG A 144 5.48 4.87 -22.06
CA ARG A 144 6.03 4.45 -23.37
C ARG A 144 7.50 4.04 -23.23
N LEU A 145 8.33 4.88 -22.59
CA LEU A 145 9.76 4.63 -22.42
C LEU A 145 10.04 3.54 -21.37
N LEU A 146 9.25 3.51 -20.30
CA LEU A 146 9.43 2.57 -19.19
C LEU A 146 8.43 1.40 -19.23
N ALA A 147 7.85 1.11 -20.40
CA ALA A 147 6.85 0.06 -20.58
C ALA A 147 7.31 -1.32 -20.07
N PRO A 148 8.55 -1.78 -20.34
CA PRO A 148 9.02 -3.06 -19.83
C PRO A 148 9.06 -3.12 -18.30
N LEU A 149 9.55 -2.05 -17.67
CA LEU A 149 9.60 -1.93 -16.21
C LEU A 149 8.19 -1.91 -15.62
N PHE A 150 7.29 -1.10 -16.17
CA PHE A 150 5.92 -1.01 -15.71
C PHE A 150 5.19 -2.36 -15.82
N ARG A 151 5.37 -3.06 -16.95
CA ARG A 151 4.81 -4.40 -17.17
C ARG A 151 5.32 -5.40 -16.13
N ARG A 152 6.61 -5.36 -15.81
CA ARG A 152 7.21 -6.23 -14.78
C ARG A 152 6.61 -5.95 -13.41
N LEU A 153 6.54 -4.68 -12.99
CA LEU A 153 5.99 -4.29 -11.70
C LEU A 153 4.51 -4.69 -11.56
N ARG A 154 3.70 -4.48 -12.61
CA ARG A 154 2.31 -4.96 -12.67
C ARG A 154 2.20 -6.48 -12.49
N CYS A 155 3.02 -7.25 -13.21
CA CYS A 155 3.02 -8.71 -13.09
C CYS A 155 3.36 -9.16 -11.67
N LEU A 156 4.31 -8.51 -11.01
CA LEU A 156 4.71 -8.81 -9.63
C LEU A 156 3.59 -8.51 -8.64
N GLU A 157 2.89 -7.40 -8.83
CA GLU A 157 1.77 -7.00 -7.99
C GLU A 157 0.57 -7.96 -8.16
N ILE A 158 0.23 -8.33 -9.39
CA ILE A 158 -0.78 -9.35 -9.68
C ILE A 158 -0.38 -10.71 -9.09
N ALA A 159 0.89 -11.11 -9.19
CA ALA A 159 1.38 -12.33 -8.57
C ALA A 159 1.27 -12.30 -7.03
N SER A 160 1.51 -11.14 -6.39
CA SER A 160 1.30 -10.96 -4.96
C SER A 160 -0.18 -11.09 -4.58
N ALA A 161 -1.06 -10.51 -5.38
CA ALA A 161 -2.50 -10.65 -5.23
C ALA A 161 -2.97 -12.11 -5.42
N LEU A 162 -2.38 -12.87 -6.35
CA LEU A 162 -2.66 -14.29 -6.57
C LEU A 162 -2.23 -15.18 -5.39
N LYS A 163 -1.06 -14.89 -4.78
CA LYS A 163 -0.65 -15.57 -3.53
C LYS A 163 -1.68 -15.37 -2.43
N PHE A 164 -2.27 -14.18 -2.40
CA PHE A 164 -3.31 -13.81 -1.48
C PHE A 164 -4.64 -14.51 -1.78
N GLN A 165 -5.03 -14.67 -3.06
CA GLN A 165 -6.22 -15.41 -3.47
C GLN A 165 -6.26 -16.84 -2.91
N LYS A 166 -5.14 -17.58 -3.00
CA LYS A 166 -5.05 -18.93 -2.46
C LYS A 166 -5.36 -18.98 -0.96
N LYS A 167 -4.94 -17.95 -0.23
CA LYS A 167 -5.24 -17.81 1.20
C LYS A 167 -6.70 -17.42 1.46
N LEU A 168 -7.32 -16.61 0.59
CA LEU A 168 -8.67 -16.10 0.78
C LEU A 168 -9.76 -17.12 0.46
N ASN A 169 -9.69 -17.78 -0.68
CA ASN A 169 -10.81 -18.53 -1.23
C ASN A 169 -10.58 -20.05 -1.25
N GLY A 170 -9.38 -20.52 -0.86
CA GLY A 170 -9.04 -21.95 -0.96
C GLY A 170 -9.07 -22.54 -2.38
N ARG A 171 -9.49 -21.76 -3.38
CA ARG A 171 -9.63 -22.21 -4.77
C ARG A 171 -8.26 -22.44 -5.41
N PRO A 172 -8.06 -23.55 -6.13
CA PRO A 172 -6.82 -23.81 -6.84
C PRO A 172 -6.60 -22.75 -7.93
N LEU A 173 -5.36 -22.35 -8.11
CA LEU A 173 -4.98 -21.42 -9.16
C LEU A 173 -5.07 -22.09 -10.53
N THR A 174 -5.54 -21.36 -11.54
CA THR A 174 -5.54 -21.81 -12.92
C THR A 174 -4.10 -22.02 -13.44
N ALA A 175 -3.91 -22.77 -14.54
CA ALA A 175 -2.60 -22.99 -15.14
C ALA A 175 -1.91 -21.66 -15.52
N THR A 176 -2.65 -20.69 -16.05
CA THR A 176 -2.16 -19.34 -16.38
C THR A 176 -1.71 -18.58 -15.14
N GLN A 177 -2.51 -18.63 -14.06
CA GLN A 177 -2.19 -17.99 -12.79
C GLN A 177 -0.93 -18.62 -12.15
N ARG A 178 -0.78 -19.94 -12.21
CA ARG A 178 0.44 -20.63 -11.75
C ARG A 178 1.68 -20.20 -12.54
N ARG A 179 1.58 -20.04 -13.86
CA ARG A 179 2.69 -19.54 -14.70
C ARG A 179 3.12 -18.12 -14.30
N LEU A 180 2.19 -17.25 -13.95
CA LEU A 180 2.51 -15.90 -13.44
C LEU A 180 3.27 -15.94 -12.11
N LEU A 181 2.91 -16.87 -11.22
CA LEU A 181 3.61 -17.06 -9.95
C LEU A 181 5.04 -17.57 -10.13
N VAL A 182 5.27 -18.52 -11.03
CA VAL A 182 6.61 -19.08 -11.29
C VAL A 182 7.57 -18.01 -11.82
N LYS A 183 7.10 -17.13 -12.72
CA LYS A 183 7.89 -15.98 -13.19
C LYS A 183 8.24 -14.96 -12.09
N SER A 184 7.47 -14.92 -11.01
CA SER A 184 7.71 -14.05 -9.85
C SER A 184 8.79 -14.57 -8.89
N CYS A 185 9.11 -15.87 -8.89
CA CYS A 185 10.10 -16.47 -7.98
C CYS A 185 11.52 -15.88 -8.12
N TRP A 186 11.94 -15.51 -9.33
CA TRP A 186 13.21 -14.85 -9.56
C TRP A 186 13.32 -13.48 -8.88
N PHE A 187 12.23 -12.76 -8.78
CA PHE A 187 12.21 -11.46 -8.14
C PHE A 187 12.08 -11.55 -6.62
N ASP A 188 11.41 -12.57 -6.11
CA ASP A 188 11.40 -12.88 -4.67
C ASP A 188 12.83 -13.21 -4.17
N ALA A 189 13.66 -13.85 -5.02
CA ALA A 189 15.07 -14.07 -4.74
C ALA A 189 15.86 -12.74 -4.76
N PHE A 190 15.59 -11.86 -5.72
CA PHE A 190 16.21 -10.53 -5.79
C PHE A 190 15.80 -9.65 -4.61
N GLN A 191 14.52 -9.60 -4.23
CA GLN A 191 14.07 -8.86 -3.06
C GLN A 191 14.64 -9.40 -1.75
N ARG A 192 14.79 -10.72 -1.62
CA ARG A 192 15.45 -11.32 -0.45
C ARG A 192 16.92 -10.96 -0.40
N GLY A 193 17.62 -11.04 -1.53
CA GLY A 193 19.02 -10.61 -1.66
C GLY A 193 19.19 -9.13 -1.36
N TRP A 194 18.33 -8.27 -1.88
CA TRP A 194 18.33 -6.83 -1.59
C TRP A 194 18.11 -6.53 -0.11
N LYS A 195 17.11 -7.17 0.52
CA LYS A 195 16.86 -7.05 1.96
C LYS A 195 17.99 -7.61 2.82
N ALA A 196 18.64 -8.68 2.37
CA ALA A 196 19.75 -9.30 3.08
C ALA A 196 21.04 -8.49 3.01
N VAL A 197 21.28 -7.78 1.90
CA VAL A 197 22.54 -7.05 1.65
C VAL A 197 22.41 -5.57 2.01
N VAL A 198 21.35 -4.90 1.58
CA VAL A 198 21.21 -3.44 1.71
C VAL A 198 20.70 -3.01 3.09
N LEU A 199 19.77 -3.76 3.69
CA LEU A 199 19.28 -3.44 5.03
C LEU A 199 20.32 -3.55 6.15
N PRO A 200 21.21 -4.56 6.17
CA PRO A 200 22.30 -4.62 7.18
C PRO A 200 23.33 -3.53 7.01
N LEU A 201 23.66 -3.12 5.76
CA LEU A 201 24.58 -2.02 5.49
C LEU A 201 24.05 -0.67 5.98
N LEU A 202 22.73 -0.45 5.84
CA LEU A 202 22.04 0.75 6.36
C LEU A 202 21.82 0.73 7.89
N ARG A 203 21.98 -0.43 8.54
CA ARG A 203 21.87 -0.57 10.00
C ARG A 203 23.21 -0.40 10.75
N ARG A 204 24.31 -0.40 10.03
CA ARG A 204 25.68 -0.28 10.59
C ARG A 204 26.30 1.13 10.48
N SER A 205 25.54 2.10 9.98
CA SER A 205 26.00 3.50 9.90
C SER A 205 25.30 4.37 10.94
#